data_91cfdf2b9b215b008803da6a04937817
#
_entry.id   91cfdf2b9b215b008803da6a04937817
#
_cell.length_a   1.000
_cell.length_b   1.000
_cell.length_c   1.000
_cell.angle_alpha   90.00
_cell.angle_beta   90.00
_cell.angle_gamma   90.00
#
_symmetry.space_group_name_H-M   'P 1'
#
loop_
_entity.id
_entity.type
_entity.pdbx_description
1 polymer ?
#
loop_
_entity_poly.entity_id
_entity_poly.type
_entity_poly.pdbx_seq_one_letter_code
_entity_poly.pdbx_strand_id
1 'polypeptide(L)'
;MNTINENKMNNENKMNNENKMNNENKMNNENNAFDIENDPYIEVPWNIIDSYFKNQHLERLVRHQLESYNNFVGYQIIKTIEMFNPMHVKSENDYDEKTGKYSLEMFITFENFHIYRPQIYENNGAIKLMFPQEARLRNFTYASAMTIDINIKYIVRNGENLDNVNTLYKTLPKIHIGKLPIMLKSNICVLNQYKYIDSKHSGECKYDAGGYFIINGSEKTVLGQERAAENRIYCFNVSKNDTKYT
;
A
#
# COMPACT_ATOMS: atom_id res chain seq x y z
N MET A 1 46.61 -73.86 27.45
CA MET A 1 45.16 -73.42 27.41
C MET A 1 44.99 -71.93 27.72
N ASN A 2 45.99 -71.18 28.13
CA ASN A 2 45.84 -69.76 28.54
C ASN A 2 45.97 -68.73 27.40
N THR A 3 46.59 -69.06 26.27
CA THR A 3 46.82 -68.10 25.15
C THR A 3 45.62 -67.91 24.25
N ILE A 4 44.62 -68.81 24.25
CA ILE A 4 43.45 -68.71 23.40
C ILE A 4 42.41 -67.79 24.06
N ASN A 5 42.37 -67.68 25.39
CA ASN A 5 41.44 -66.80 26.09
C ASN A 5 41.84 -65.32 26.09
N GLU A 6 43.11 -65.01 26.10
CA GLU A 6 43.63 -63.64 26.02
C GLU A 6 43.38 -63.00 24.64
N ASN A 7 43.53 -63.79 23.55
CA ASN A 7 43.20 -63.28 22.21
C ASN A 7 41.71 -63.04 21.97
N LYS A 8 40.82 -63.81 22.64
CA LYS A 8 39.37 -63.60 22.55
C LYS A 8 38.92 -62.36 23.32
N MET A 9 39.49 -62.17 24.51
CA MET A 9 39.21 -60.99 25.33
C MET A 9 39.75 -59.67 24.68
N ASN A 10 40.93 -59.72 24.05
CA ASN A 10 41.47 -58.58 23.32
C ASN A 10 40.69 -58.23 22.06
N ASN A 11 40.10 -59.21 21.34
CA ASN A 11 39.24 -58.97 20.19
C ASN A 11 37.87 -58.44 20.59
N GLU A 12 37.27 -58.89 21.69
CA GLU A 12 36.03 -58.37 22.21
C GLU A 12 36.17 -56.91 22.72
N ASN A 13 37.30 -56.58 23.38
CA ASN A 13 37.61 -55.22 23.82
C ASN A 13 37.89 -54.27 22.63
N LYS A 14 38.50 -54.80 21.56
CA LYS A 14 38.76 -54.02 20.34
C LYS A 14 37.43 -53.72 19.58
N MET A 15 36.56 -54.73 19.45
CA MET A 15 35.24 -54.58 18.86
C MET A 15 34.34 -53.63 19.67
N ASN A 16 34.36 -53.68 21.00
CA ASN A 16 33.61 -52.79 21.86
C ASN A 16 34.13 -51.36 21.79
N ASN A 17 35.43 -51.11 21.64
CA ASN A 17 36.04 -49.79 21.45
C ASN A 17 35.72 -49.23 20.07
N GLU A 18 35.74 -50.02 19.00
CA GLU A 18 35.36 -49.60 17.65
C GLU A 18 33.87 -49.27 17.57
N ASN A 19 33.00 -50.01 18.21
CA ASN A 19 31.54 -49.74 18.30
C ASN A 19 31.26 -48.48 19.14
N LYS A 20 32.04 -48.22 20.18
CA LYS A 20 31.93 -47.04 21.01
C LYS A 20 32.40 -45.79 20.26
N MET A 21 33.54 -45.87 19.55
CA MET A 21 34.00 -44.78 18.66
C MET A 21 33.05 -44.50 17.50
N ASN A 22 32.45 -45.51 16.88
CA ASN A 22 31.47 -45.36 15.83
C ASN A 22 30.16 -44.75 16.33
N ASN A 23 29.74 -45.05 17.55
CA ASN A 23 28.56 -44.45 18.18
C ASN A 23 28.84 -43.00 18.63
N GLU A 24 30.03 -42.68 19.14
CA GLU A 24 30.40 -41.32 19.50
C GLU A 24 30.59 -40.46 18.25
N ASN A 25 31.13 -40.98 17.15
CA ASN A 25 31.21 -40.29 15.86
C ASN A 25 29.80 -40.11 15.21
N LYS A 26 28.89 -41.04 15.41
CA LYS A 26 27.51 -40.93 14.94
C LYS A 26 26.72 -39.90 15.75
N MET A 27 26.87 -39.91 17.09
CA MET A 27 26.28 -38.88 17.97
C MET A 27 26.88 -37.49 17.70
N ASN A 28 28.19 -37.38 17.46
CA ASN A 28 28.82 -36.10 17.12
C ASN A 28 28.41 -35.59 15.73
N ASN A 29 28.15 -36.48 14.76
CA ASN A 29 27.59 -36.07 13.46
C ASN A 29 26.12 -35.69 13.53
N GLU A 30 25.32 -36.32 14.40
CA GLU A 30 23.91 -35.89 14.61
C GLU A 30 23.84 -34.60 15.40
N ASN A 31 24.76 -34.33 16.32
CA ASN A 31 24.82 -33.05 17.04
C ASN A 31 25.37 -31.89 16.18
N ASN A 32 26.28 -32.20 15.22
CA ASN A 32 26.77 -31.18 14.28
C ASN A 32 25.76 -30.79 13.20
N ALA A 33 24.68 -31.56 13.01
CA ALA A 33 23.63 -31.21 12.07
C ALA A 33 22.66 -30.11 12.62
N PHE A 34 22.79 -29.73 13.90
CA PHE A 34 21.93 -28.76 14.59
C PHE A 34 22.69 -27.68 15.38
N ASP A 35 23.98 -27.50 15.13
CA ASP A 35 24.70 -26.31 15.63
C ASP A 35 24.34 -25.08 14.78
N ILE A 36 23.08 -24.68 14.93
CA ILE A 36 22.48 -23.50 14.29
C ILE A 36 23.25 -22.22 14.69
N GLU A 37 23.93 -22.21 15.82
CA GLU A 37 24.64 -21.02 16.33
C GLU A 37 25.95 -20.70 15.57
N ASN A 38 26.55 -21.65 14.87
CA ASN A 38 27.88 -21.46 14.20
C ASN A 38 27.83 -21.69 12.67
N ASP A 39 26.67 -21.84 12.06
CA ASP A 39 26.56 -21.99 10.61
C ASP A 39 26.66 -20.60 9.93
N PRO A 40 27.72 -20.34 9.14
CA PRO A 40 27.91 -19.06 8.46
C PRO A 40 26.76 -18.71 7.51
N TYR A 41 25.97 -19.70 7.07
CA TYR A 41 24.78 -19.47 6.26
C TYR A 41 23.59 -18.95 7.06
N ILE A 42 23.58 -19.12 8.38
CA ILE A 42 22.52 -18.64 9.28
C ILE A 42 22.84 -17.26 9.83
N GLU A 43 24.10 -16.91 10.04
CA GLU A 43 24.50 -15.57 10.46
C GLU A 43 24.11 -14.48 9.45
N VAL A 44 24.19 -14.76 8.15
CA VAL A 44 23.88 -13.79 7.09
C VAL A 44 22.42 -13.35 7.13
N PRO A 45 21.40 -14.24 7.18
CA PRO A 45 20.00 -13.84 7.33
C PRO A 45 19.74 -13.04 8.61
N TRP A 46 20.32 -13.43 9.74
CA TRP A 46 20.16 -12.71 11.01
C TRP A 46 20.79 -11.32 10.96
N ASN A 47 21.97 -11.18 10.35
CA ASN A 47 22.60 -9.89 10.14
C ASN A 47 21.78 -8.97 9.23
N ILE A 48 21.12 -9.52 8.22
CA ILE A 48 20.19 -8.77 7.35
C ILE A 48 18.97 -8.29 8.15
N ILE A 49 18.34 -9.17 8.94
CA ILE A 49 17.21 -8.86 9.78
C ILE A 49 17.59 -7.78 10.81
N ASP A 50 18.70 -7.95 11.50
CA ASP A 50 19.20 -7.00 12.49
C ASP A 50 19.53 -5.64 11.86
N SER A 51 20.17 -5.61 10.71
CA SER A 51 20.43 -4.39 9.93
C SER A 51 19.13 -3.72 9.50
N TYR A 52 18.11 -4.50 9.10
CA TYR A 52 16.80 -3.98 8.73
C TYR A 52 16.11 -3.29 9.91
N PHE A 53 16.21 -3.86 11.12
CA PHE A 53 15.57 -3.30 12.32
C PHE A 53 16.44 -2.28 13.07
N LYS A 54 17.76 -2.26 12.89
CA LYS A 54 18.67 -1.28 13.53
C LYS A 54 18.35 0.17 13.20
N ASN A 55 17.96 0.45 11.96
CA ASN A 55 17.55 1.78 11.52
C ASN A 55 16.04 1.98 11.76
N GLN A 56 15.61 1.83 13.00
CA GLN A 56 14.20 1.86 13.38
C GLN A 56 13.59 3.26 13.27
N HIS A 57 13.18 3.61 12.08
CA HIS A 57 12.08 4.55 11.95
C HIS A 57 10.78 3.78 12.20
N LEU A 58 9.96 4.25 13.13
CA LEU A 58 8.62 3.69 13.41
C LEU A 58 7.77 3.54 12.14
N GLU A 59 8.00 4.38 11.16
CA GLU A 59 7.39 4.34 9.83
C GLU A 59 7.57 3.00 9.10
N ARG A 60 8.61 2.23 9.40
CA ARG A 60 8.80 0.90 8.78
C ARG A 60 7.68 -0.08 9.06
N LEU A 61 7.06 0.01 10.25
CA LEU A 61 5.96 -0.87 10.64
C LEU A 61 4.71 -0.64 9.77
N VAL A 62 4.55 0.58 9.25
CA VAL A 62 3.38 1.01 8.45
C VAL A 62 3.78 1.44 7.03
N ARG A 63 4.99 1.13 6.62
CA ARG A 63 5.56 1.55 5.34
C ARG A 63 4.66 1.17 4.15
N HIS A 64 4.11 -0.03 4.15
CA HIS A 64 3.22 -0.50 3.09
C HIS A 64 1.95 0.36 2.98
N GLN A 65 1.41 0.84 4.09
CA GLN A 65 0.26 1.75 4.12
C GLN A 65 0.64 3.13 3.56
N LEU A 66 1.75 3.69 4.07
CA LEU A 66 2.22 5.02 3.66
C LEU A 66 2.63 5.07 2.18
N GLU A 67 3.39 4.08 1.71
CA GLU A 67 3.81 4.02 0.30
C GLU A 67 2.62 3.85 -0.64
N SER A 68 1.67 2.97 -0.31
CA SER A 68 0.45 2.77 -1.09
C SER A 68 -0.36 4.06 -1.19
N TYR A 69 -0.57 4.75 -0.06
CA TYR A 69 -1.31 6.01 -0.04
C TYR A 69 -0.58 7.15 -0.78
N ASN A 70 0.73 7.28 -0.59
CA ASN A 70 1.54 8.28 -1.27
C ASN A 70 1.56 8.06 -2.78
N ASN A 71 1.65 6.80 -3.23
CA ASN A 71 1.55 6.45 -4.65
C ASN A 71 0.15 6.76 -5.22
N PHE A 72 -0.91 6.48 -4.47
CA PHE A 72 -2.27 6.81 -4.86
C PHE A 72 -2.44 8.32 -5.08
N VAL A 73 -2.04 9.13 -4.09
CA VAL A 73 -2.20 10.60 -4.15
C VAL A 73 -1.28 11.25 -5.17
N GLY A 74 -0.02 10.80 -5.24
CA GLY A 74 1.00 11.44 -6.07
C GLY A 74 0.97 11.02 -7.54
N TYR A 75 0.45 9.84 -7.84
CA TYR A 75 0.51 9.29 -9.19
C TYR A 75 -0.83 8.76 -9.71
N GLN A 76 -1.50 7.87 -8.96
CA GLN A 76 -2.64 7.14 -9.50
C GLN A 76 -3.86 8.02 -9.78
N ILE A 77 -4.13 9.03 -8.94
CA ILE A 77 -5.24 9.96 -9.17
C ILE A 77 -5.04 10.71 -10.49
N ILE A 78 -3.84 11.27 -10.70
CA ILE A 78 -3.52 12.02 -11.92
C ILE A 78 -3.63 11.11 -13.14
N LYS A 79 -3.05 9.91 -13.04
CA LYS A 79 -3.10 8.93 -14.12
C LYS A 79 -4.53 8.51 -14.48
N THR A 80 -5.39 8.36 -13.47
CA THR A 80 -6.81 8.05 -13.69
C THR A 80 -7.52 9.19 -14.43
N ILE A 81 -7.27 10.45 -14.04
CA ILE A 81 -7.83 11.62 -14.72
C ILE A 81 -7.37 11.65 -16.18
N GLU A 82 -6.08 11.42 -16.46
CA GLU A 82 -5.53 11.39 -17.81
C GLU A 82 -6.16 10.28 -18.67
N MET A 83 -6.43 9.10 -18.09
CA MET A 83 -7.05 7.98 -18.82
C MET A 83 -8.47 8.28 -19.30
N PHE A 84 -9.23 9.08 -18.56
CA PHE A 84 -10.59 9.45 -18.92
C PHE A 84 -10.70 10.72 -19.75
N ASN A 85 -9.58 11.39 -20.01
CA ASN A 85 -9.54 12.60 -20.83
C ASN A 85 -9.27 12.31 -22.31
N PRO A 86 -10.00 12.95 -23.23
CA PRO A 86 -11.26 13.68 -23.07
C PRO A 86 -12.47 12.76 -22.96
N MET A 87 -13.44 13.11 -22.14
CA MET A 87 -14.71 12.40 -22.10
C MET A 87 -15.64 12.92 -23.19
N HIS A 88 -16.04 12.06 -24.10
CA HIS A 88 -16.99 12.39 -25.18
C HIS A 88 -18.41 12.07 -24.75
N VAL A 89 -19.24 13.10 -24.67
CA VAL A 89 -20.65 13.00 -24.32
C VAL A 89 -21.50 13.34 -25.55
N LYS A 90 -22.39 12.43 -25.89
CA LYS A 90 -23.32 12.52 -27.01
C LYS A 90 -24.66 11.92 -26.59
N SER A 91 -25.76 12.40 -27.17
CA SER A 91 -27.11 11.94 -26.89
C SER A 91 -27.68 11.26 -28.16
N GLU A 92 -28.38 10.16 -27.97
CA GLU A 92 -29.08 9.48 -29.07
C GLU A 92 -30.15 10.36 -29.69
N ASN A 93 -30.76 11.27 -28.93
CA ASN A 93 -31.77 12.23 -29.42
C ASN A 93 -31.18 13.24 -30.41
N ASP A 94 -29.88 13.47 -30.36
CA ASP A 94 -29.16 14.42 -31.22
C ASP A 94 -28.51 13.74 -32.43
N TYR A 95 -28.80 12.45 -32.63
CA TYR A 95 -28.26 11.69 -33.77
C TYR A 95 -29.19 11.76 -34.96
N ASP A 96 -28.68 12.18 -36.11
CA ASP A 96 -29.38 12.18 -37.38
C ASP A 96 -28.98 10.97 -38.23
N GLU A 97 -29.92 10.05 -38.42
CA GLU A 97 -29.69 8.81 -39.22
C GLU A 97 -29.34 9.09 -40.66
N LYS A 98 -29.81 10.20 -41.26
CA LYS A 98 -29.56 10.53 -42.67
C LYS A 98 -28.12 10.96 -42.95
N THR A 99 -27.59 11.77 -42.05
CA THR A 99 -26.23 12.32 -42.16
C THR A 99 -25.18 11.51 -41.40
N GLY A 100 -25.61 10.63 -40.48
CA GLY A 100 -24.71 9.86 -39.62
C GLY A 100 -23.94 10.73 -38.60
N LYS A 101 -24.41 11.95 -38.37
CA LYS A 101 -23.76 12.94 -37.47
C LYS A 101 -24.63 13.27 -36.29
N TYR A 102 -24.00 13.73 -35.22
CA TYR A 102 -24.69 14.29 -34.05
C TYR A 102 -24.84 15.82 -34.20
N SER A 103 -26.03 16.36 -33.91
CA SER A 103 -26.29 17.80 -33.91
C SER A 103 -25.56 18.51 -32.76
N LEU A 104 -25.46 17.84 -31.60
CA LEU A 104 -24.72 18.31 -30.45
C LEU A 104 -23.75 17.24 -29.94
N GLU A 105 -22.49 17.61 -29.83
CA GLU A 105 -21.46 16.81 -29.17
C GLU A 105 -20.74 17.66 -28.12
N MET A 106 -20.35 17.02 -27.03
CA MET A 106 -19.64 17.68 -25.96
C MET A 106 -18.41 16.89 -25.60
N PHE A 107 -17.26 17.57 -25.50
CA PHE A 107 -16.01 17.02 -25.02
C PHE A 107 -15.67 17.68 -23.69
N ILE A 108 -15.52 16.87 -22.66
CA ILE A 108 -15.17 17.32 -21.30
C ILE A 108 -13.76 16.92 -21.03
N THR A 109 -12.90 17.88 -20.67
CA THR A 109 -11.50 17.65 -20.29
C THR A 109 -11.29 18.13 -18.87
N PHE A 110 -10.66 17.30 -18.06
CA PHE A 110 -10.32 17.57 -16.69
C PHE A 110 -8.85 17.95 -16.59
N GLU A 111 -8.56 19.11 -15.99
CA GLU A 111 -7.19 19.66 -15.88
C GLU A 111 -6.95 20.21 -14.48
N ASN A 112 -5.67 20.48 -14.14
CA ASN A 112 -5.28 21.18 -12.92
C ASN A 112 -5.86 20.59 -11.64
N PHE A 113 -5.80 19.26 -11.50
CA PHE A 113 -6.19 18.61 -10.25
C PHE A 113 -5.32 19.10 -9.11
N HIS A 114 -5.95 19.55 -8.02
CA HIS A 114 -5.27 20.07 -6.85
C HIS A 114 -5.85 19.55 -5.54
N ILE A 115 -4.96 19.17 -4.61
CA ILE A 115 -5.30 18.80 -3.24
C ILE A 115 -4.79 19.90 -2.33
N TYR A 116 -5.69 20.51 -1.56
CA TYR A 116 -5.33 21.56 -0.61
C TYR A 116 -4.75 20.99 0.68
N ARG A 117 -4.24 21.85 1.53
CA ARG A 117 -3.91 21.49 2.91
C ARG A 117 -5.20 21.31 3.73
N PRO A 118 -5.21 20.42 4.74
CA PRO A 118 -6.36 20.26 5.60
C PRO A 118 -6.63 21.54 6.38
N GLN A 119 -7.85 22.04 6.33
CA GLN A 119 -8.27 23.31 6.91
C GLN A 119 -9.54 23.16 7.71
N ILE A 120 -9.65 23.97 8.77
CA ILE A 120 -10.85 24.14 9.56
C ILE A 120 -11.40 25.54 9.29
N TYR A 121 -12.70 25.59 9.04
CA TYR A 121 -13.46 26.82 8.94
C TYR A 121 -14.18 27.01 10.27
N GLU A 122 -13.78 28.03 11.01
CA GLU A 122 -14.41 28.36 12.28
C GLU A 122 -15.69 29.18 12.08
N ASN A 123 -16.59 29.17 13.06
CA ASN A 123 -17.87 29.89 12.98
C ASN A 123 -17.73 31.41 12.80
N ASN A 124 -16.59 31.97 13.20
CA ASN A 124 -16.25 33.38 13.00
C ASN A 124 -15.70 33.69 11.60
N GLY A 125 -15.67 32.71 10.70
CA GLY A 125 -15.12 32.84 9.34
C GLY A 125 -13.59 32.68 9.26
N ALA A 126 -12.90 32.48 10.38
CA ALA A 126 -11.46 32.25 10.34
C ALA A 126 -11.13 30.86 9.75
N ILE A 127 -10.08 30.83 8.95
CA ILE A 127 -9.58 29.59 8.34
C ILE A 127 -8.23 29.28 9.00
N LYS A 128 -8.10 28.08 9.55
CA LYS A 128 -6.86 27.61 10.12
C LYS A 128 -6.48 26.21 9.62
N LEU A 129 -5.20 25.89 9.74
CA LEU A 129 -4.70 24.56 9.42
C LEU A 129 -5.27 23.55 10.42
N MET A 130 -5.74 22.40 9.90
CA MET A 130 -6.25 21.30 10.74
C MET A 130 -5.10 20.40 11.15
N PHE A 131 -4.91 20.20 12.45
CA PHE A 131 -4.02 19.18 13.00
C PHE A 131 -4.80 17.90 13.32
N PRO A 132 -4.15 16.72 13.23
CA PRO A 132 -4.83 15.45 13.53
C PRO A 132 -5.42 15.39 14.94
N GLN A 133 -4.70 15.89 15.96
CA GLN A 133 -5.20 15.91 17.33
C GLN A 133 -6.47 16.75 17.46
N GLU A 134 -6.55 17.88 16.79
CA GLU A 134 -7.75 18.71 16.79
C GLU A 134 -8.93 17.99 16.12
N ALA A 135 -8.67 17.24 15.04
CA ALA A 135 -9.68 16.42 14.38
C ALA A 135 -10.25 15.35 15.33
N ARG A 136 -9.39 14.71 16.16
CA ARG A 136 -9.86 13.75 17.17
C ARG A 136 -10.72 14.41 18.24
N LEU A 137 -10.26 15.52 18.81
CA LEU A 137 -10.95 16.20 19.91
C LEU A 137 -12.31 16.80 19.49
N ARG A 138 -12.43 17.27 18.25
CA ARG A 138 -13.62 17.93 17.74
C ARG A 138 -14.51 17.01 16.88
N ASN A 139 -14.23 15.72 16.84
CA ASN A 139 -14.94 14.73 16.04
C ASN A 139 -15.00 15.09 14.55
N PHE A 140 -13.93 15.66 14.01
CA PHE A 140 -13.79 15.96 12.60
C PHE A 140 -13.15 14.82 11.83
N THR A 141 -13.36 14.83 10.52
CA THR A 141 -12.58 14.00 9.61
C THR A 141 -11.35 14.78 9.15
N TYR A 142 -10.16 14.21 9.39
CA TYR A 142 -8.90 14.78 8.92
C TYR A 142 -8.77 14.59 7.41
N ALA A 143 -9.18 15.60 6.64
CA ALA A 143 -9.31 15.52 5.19
C ALA A 143 -8.92 16.83 4.51
N SER A 144 -8.51 16.73 3.25
CA SER A 144 -8.20 17.86 2.37
C SER A 144 -9.24 18.02 1.29
N ALA A 145 -9.58 19.27 0.96
CA ALA A 145 -10.41 19.58 -0.18
C ALA A 145 -9.69 19.30 -1.49
N MET A 146 -10.41 18.77 -2.47
CA MET A 146 -9.92 18.54 -3.83
C MET A 146 -10.67 19.42 -4.81
N THR A 147 -9.95 19.99 -5.76
CA THR A 147 -10.53 20.77 -6.86
C THR A 147 -9.94 20.35 -8.19
N ILE A 148 -10.70 20.60 -9.26
CA ILE A 148 -10.31 20.35 -10.63
C ILE A 148 -10.86 21.44 -11.53
N ASP A 149 -10.15 21.75 -12.61
CA ASP A 149 -10.64 22.61 -13.67
C ASP A 149 -11.33 21.75 -14.74
N ILE A 150 -12.49 22.18 -15.19
CA ILE A 150 -13.29 21.48 -16.20
C ILE A 150 -13.38 22.34 -17.45
N ASN A 151 -12.79 21.87 -18.54
CA ASN A 151 -12.89 22.49 -19.85
C ASN A 151 -13.92 21.73 -20.69
N ILE A 152 -14.95 22.43 -21.17
CA ILE A 152 -16.02 21.87 -21.97
C ILE A 152 -15.96 22.48 -23.36
N LYS A 153 -15.85 21.64 -24.37
CA LYS A 153 -15.92 21.99 -25.77
C LYS A 153 -17.25 21.47 -26.32
N TYR A 154 -18.13 22.35 -26.72
CA TYR A 154 -19.37 22.05 -27.41
C TYR A 154 -19.15 22.14 -28.91
N ILE A 155 -19.60 21.15 -29.65
CA ILE A 155 -19.66 21.15 -31.11
C ILE A 155 -21.14 21.09 -31.47
N VAL A 156 -21.65 22.20 -32.00
CA VAL A 156 -23.04 22.34 -32.45
C VAL A 156 -23.03 22.35 -33.97
N ARG A 157 -23.78 21.45 -34.58
CA ARG A 157 -23.90 21.35 -36.04
C ARG A 157 -25.32 21.75 -36.43
N ASN A 158 -25.44 22.64 -37.40
CA ASN A 158 -26.70 23.15 -37.94
C ASN A 158 -26.74 22.99 -39.47
N GLY A 159 -27.95 23.09 -40.05
CA GLY A 159 -28.19 22.98 -41.46
C GLY A 159 -28.77 21.62 -41.86
N GLU A 160 -29.29 21.49 -43.07
CA GLU A 160 -29.94 20.26 -43.56
C GLU A 160 -29.04 19.04 -43.59
N ASN A 161 -27.72 19.24 -43.77
CA ASN A 161 -26.72 18.18 -43.79
C ASN A 161 -25.76 18.24 -42.57
N LEU A 162 -26.04 19.04 -41.53
CA LEU A 162 -25.20 19.29 -40.36
C LEU A 162 -23.77 19.75 -40.71
N ASP A 163 -23.64 20.54 -41.80
CA ASP A 163 -22.34 21.00 -42.30
C ASP A 163 -21.84 22.25 -41.64
N ASN A 164 -22.72 23.06 -41.03
CA ASN A 164 -22.36 24.28 -40.31
C ASN A 164 -21.95 23.93 -38.89
N VAL A 165 -20.64 23.96 -38.61
CA VAL A 165 -20.06 23.60 -37.33
C VAL A 165 -19.72 24.84 -36.52
N ASN A 166 -20.38 25.01 -35.38
CA ASN A 166 -20.04 26.02 -34.39
C ASN A 166 -19.37 25.37 -33.18
N THR A 167 -18.23 25.90 -32.76
CA THR A 167 -17.51 25.38 -31.60
C THR A 167 -17.55 26.42 -30.49
N LEU A 168 -18.04 26.02 -29.32
CA LEU A 168 -18.07 26.86 -28.13
C LEU A 168 -17.22 26.23 -27.03
N TYR A 169 -16.52 27.09 -26.28
CA TYR A 169 -15.67 26.66 -25.15
C TYR A 169 -16.20 27.26 -23.87
N LYS A 170 -16.22 26.45 -22.82
CA LYS A 170 -16.56 26.89 -21.48
C LYS A 170 -15.59 26.29 -20.48
N THR A 171 -14.92 27.11 -19.70
CA THR A 171 -14.04 26.69 -18.62
C THR A 171 -14.69 26.95 -17.28
N LEU A 172 -14.70 25.93 -16.43
CA LEU A 172 -15.17 26.00 -15.05
C LEU A 172 -13.93 25.76 -14.14
N PRO A 173 -13.32 26.83 -13.62
CA PRO A 173 -12.11 26.70 -12.81
C PRO A 173 -12.43 26.28 -11.37
N LYS A 174 -11.56 25.53 -10.76
CA LYS A 174 -11.54 25.17 -9.33
C LYS A 174 -12.86 24.59 -8.81
N ILE A 175 -13.46 23.69 -9.59
CA ILE A 175 -14.64 22.98 -9.15
C ILE A 175 -14.27 22.05 -8.00
N HIS A 176 -14.97 22.21 -6.87
CA HIS A 176 -14.77 21.35 -5.70
C HIS A 176 -15.40 19.97 -5.96
N ILE A 177 -14.56 18.94 -5.95
CA ILE A 177 -15.00 17.56 -6.21
C ILE A 177 -15.42 16.86 -4.92
N GLY A 178 -14.73 17.19 -3.81
CA GLY A 178 -14.95 16.54 -2.52
C GLY A 178 -13.77 16.73 -1.57
N LYS A 179 -13.77 15.93 -0.51
CA LYS A 179 -12.68 15.91 0.48
C LYS A 179 -12.05 14.53 0.51
N LEU A 180 -10.72 14.48 0.44
CA LEU A 180 -9.93 13.26 0.55
C LEU A 180 -9.43 13.12 1.99
N PRO A 181 -9.76 12.02 2.71
CA PRO A 181 -9.16 11.73 4.00
C PRO A 181 -7.64 11.61 3.87
N ILE A 182 -6.91 12.19 4.82
CA ILE A 182 -5.44 12.18 4.82
C ILE A 182 -4.95 11.10 5.76
N MET A 183 -4.07 10.24 5.25
CA MET A 183 -3.35 9.28 6.08
C MET A 183 -2.28 10.00 6.91
N LEU A 184 -2.24 9.74 8.21
CA LEU A 184 -1.26 10.34 9.10
C LEU A 184 0.17 9.98 8.70
N LYS A 185 1.05 10.97 8.73
CA LYS A 185 2.45 10.89 8.29
C LYS A 185 2.67 10.59 6.81
N SER A 186 1.62 10.64 5.97
CA SER A 186 1.79 10.65 4.52
C SER A 186 2.44 11.95 4.03
N ASN A 187 2.83 12.01 2.75
CA ASN A 187 3.48 13.19 2.15
C ASN A 187 2.62 14.46 2.20
N ILE A 188 1.29 14.32 2.18
CA ILE A 188 0.35 15.45 2.27
C ILE A 188 -0.10 15.75 3.70
N CYS A 189 0.33 14.95 4.68
CA CYS A 189 0.02 15.15 6.08
C CYS A 189 0.76 16.37 6.64
N VAL A 190 0.07 17.18 7.42
CA VAL A 190 0.63 18.37 8.10
C VAL A 190 1.83 18.00 8.97
N LEU A 191 1.78 16.87 9.67
CA LEU A 191 2.86 16.41 10.54
C LEU A 191 4.17 16.12 9.78
N ASN A 192 4.08 15.67 8.54
CA ASN A 192 5.26 15.42 7.72
C ASN A 192 5.77 16.71 7.04
N GLN A 193 4.87 17.61 6.69
CA GLN A 193 5.23 18.90 6.08
C GLN A 193 5.88 19.86 7.09
N TYR A 194 5.45 19.82 8.35
CA TYR A 194 5.92 20.70 9.43
C TYR A 194 6.69 19.94 10.52
N LYS A 195 7.75 19.24 10.13
CA LYS A 195 8.60 18.42 11.04
C LYS A 195 9.26 19.21 12.19
N TYR A 196 9.32 20.53 12.06
CA TYR A 196 9.89 21.42 13.07
C TYR A 196 8.91 21.71 14.24
N ILE A 197 7.63 21.38 14.11
CA ILE A 197 6.66 21.56 15.18
C ILE A 197 6.87 20.45 16.19
N ASP A 198 7.25 20.84 17.40
CA ASP A 198 7.43 19.89 18.51
C ASP A 198 6.12 19.12 18.79
N SER A 199 6.27 17.86 19.17
CA SER A 199 5.16 16.99 19.56
C SER A 199 4.29 17.58 20.67
N LYS A 200 4.88 18.39 21.57
CA LYS A 200 4.15 19.11 22.61
C LYS A 200 3.16 20.15 22.06
N HIS A 201 3.49 20.80 20.95
CA HIS A 201 2.65 21.82 20.32
C HIS A 201 1.62 21.19 19.38
N SER A 202 1.97 20.10 18.70
CA SER A 202 1.04 19.37 17.84
C SER A 202 0.06 18.49 18.61
N GLY A 203 0.36 18.17 19.87
CA GLY A 203 -0.41 17.21 20.68
C GLY A 203 -0.24 15.76 20.24
N GLU A 204 0.69 15.48 19.31
CA GLU A 204 0.88 14.14 18.75
C GLU A 204 1.98 13.38 19.49
N CYS A 205 1.81 12.06 19.60
CA CYS A 205 2.82 11.21 20.19
C CYS A 205 4.01 11.04 19.23
N LYS A 206 5.24 11.23 19.73
CA LYS A 206 6.45 11.03 18.94
C LYS A 206 6.68 9.58 18.49
N TYR A 207 6.07 8.62 19.21
CA TYR A 207 6.15 7.19 18.93
C TYR A 207 5.00 6.67 18.06
N ASP A 208 4.10 7.54 17.63
CA ASP A 208 3.05 7.17 16.69
C ASP A 208 3.68 6.93 15.31
N ALA A 209 3.45 5.74 14.75
CA ALA A 209 3.94 5.36 13.43
C ALA A 209 3.17 6.02 12.28
N GLY A 210 1.94 6.46 12.50
CA GLY A 210 1.03 6.92 11.44
C GLY A 210 0.44 5.77 10.63
N GLY A 211 0.10 6.01 9.36
CA GLY A 211 -0.43 4.98 8.46
C GLY A 211 -1.92 4.67 8.67
N TYR A 212 -2.67 5.55 9.31
CA TYR A 212 -4.11 5.42 9.56
C TYR A 212 -4.83 6.74 9.29
N PHE A 213 -6.16 6.71 9.31
CA PHE A 213 -7.02 7.86 9.07
C PHE A 213 -7.77 8.27 10.34
N ILE A 214 -8.17 9.53 10.42
CA ILE A 214 -9.10 10.03 11.45
C ILE A 214 -10.41 10.40 10.75
N ILE A 215 -11.46 9.64 11.06
CA ILE A 215 -12.79 9.80 10.49
C ILE A 215 -13.78 10.06 11.62
N ASN A 216 -14.41 11.22 11.61
CA ASN A 216 -15.33 11.65 12.68
C ASN A 216 -14.72 11.49 14.08
N GLY A 217 -13.46 11.88 14.23
CA GLY A 217 -12.70 11.79 15.49
C GLY A 217 -12.16 10.40 15.84
N SER A 218 -12.59 9.35 15.14
CA SER A 218 -12.13 7.97 15.38
C SER A 218 -10.99 7.59 14.45
N GLU A 219 -10.00 6.88 14.99
CA GLU A 219 -8.89 6.35 14.21
C GLU A 219 -9.34 5.10 13.45
N LYS A 220 -9.11 5.09 12.14
CA LYS A 220 -9.47 4.01 11.22
C LYS A 220 -8.26 3.60 10.39
N THR A 221 -8.05 2.31 10.26
CA THR A 221 -6.98 1.77 9.41
C THR A 221 -7.55 0.85 8.34
N VAL A 222 -6.79 0.70 7.26
CA VAL A 222 -7.09 -0.30 6.23
C VAL A 222 -6.36 -1.58 6.62
N LEU A 223 -7.11 -2.66 6.85
CA LEU A 223 -6.52 -3.95 7.18
C LEU A 223 -5.90 -4.59 5.95
N GLY A 224 -4.64 -5.00 6.07
CA GLY A 224 -3.98 -5.81 5.05
C GLY A 224 -4.62 -7.19 4.98
N GLN A 225 -4.85 -7.70 3.77
CA GLN A 225 -5.35 -9.06 3.53
C GLN A 225 -4.39 -9.79 2.59
N GLU A 226 -3.92 -10.93 3.02
CA GLU A 226 -3.11 -11.81 2.20
C GLU A 226 -3.98 -12.81 1.45
N ARG A 227 -3.65 -13.06 0.20
CA ARG A 227 -4.23 -14.13 -0.61
C ARG A 227 -3.16 -14.79 -1.47
N ALA A 228 -3.40 -16.03 -1.89
CA ALA A 228 -2.54 -16.68 -2.86
C ALA A 228 -2.45 -15.87 -4.16
N ALA A 229 -1.26 -15.80 -4.76
CA ALA A 229 -1.06 -15.08 -6.01
C ALA A 229 -1.88 -15.74 -7.13
N GLU A 230 -2.46 -14.92 -8.01
CA GLU A 230 -3.20 -15.40 -9.18
C GLU A 230 -2.27 -15.97 -10.25
N ASN A 231 -2.81 -16.81 -11.14
CA ASN A 231 -2.12 -17.38 -12.30
C ASN A 231 -0.83 -18.15 -11.95
N ARG A 232 -0.82 -18.87 -10.82
CA ARG A 232 0.26 -19.77 -10.40
C ARG A 232 -0.28 -21.16 -10.13
N ILE A 233 0.55 -22.17 -10.37
CA ILE A 233 0.24 -23.56 -10.02
C ILE A 233 0.62 -23.79 -8.56
N TYR A 234 -0.31 -24.28 -7.75
CA TYR A 234 -0.12 -24.64 -6.37
C TYR A 234 -0.29 -26.13 -6.18
N CYS A 235 0.63 -26.76 -5.45
CA CYS A 235 0.53 -28.16 -5.05
C CYS A 235 0.27 -28.23 -3.55
N PHE A 236 -0.81 -28.89 -3.15
CA PHE A 236 -1.16 -29.08 -1.75
C PHE A 236 -1.17 -30.58 -1.42
N ASN A 237 -0.67 -30.95 -0.23
CA ASN A 237 -0.89 -32.28 0.31
C ASN A 237 -2.31 -32.35 0.88
N VAL A 238 -3.13 -33.20 0.27
CA VAL A 238 -4.50 -33.40 0.72
C VAL A 238 -4.53 -34.51 1.78
N SER A 239 -5.07 -34.24 2.95
CA SER A 239 -5.32 -35.27 3.96
C SER A 239 -6.45 -36.21 3.52
N LYS A 240 -6.40 -37.47 3.92
CA LYS A 240 -7.40 -38.52 3.53
C LYS A 240 -8.86 -38.13 3.81
N ASN A 241 -9.11 -37.09 4.60
CA ASN A 241 -10.47 -36.64 4.96
C ASN A 241 -10.98 -35.49 4.07
N ASP A 242 -10.16 -34.99 3.17
CA ASP A 242 -10.52 -33.86 2.28
C ASP A 242 -10.82 -34.39 0.87
N THR A 243 -12.06 -34.89 0.70
CA THR A 243 -12.52 -35.48 -0.57
C THR A 243 -12.93 -34.47 -1.64
N LYS A 244 -12.77 -33.19 -1.40
CA LYS A 244 -13.26 -32.12 -2.31
C LYS A 244 -12.32 -31.77 -3.46
N TYR A 245 -11.05 -32.21 -3.42
CA TYR A 245 -10.06 -31.85 -4.45
C TYR A 245 -9.17 -33.05 -4.77
N THR A 246 -9.64 -33.91 -5.59
CA THR A 246 -8.82 -34.87 -6.32
C THR A 246 -8.56 -34.36 -7.72
#